data_0003e38cdce07344b691f1b24e00e589
#
_entry.id   0003e38cdce07344b691f1b24e00e589
#
_cell.length_a   1.000
_cell.length_b   1.000
_cell.length_c   1.000
_cell.angle_alpha   90.00
_cell.angle_beta   90.00
_cell.angle_gamma   90.00
#
_symmetry.space_group_name_H-M   'P 1'
#
loop_
_entity.id
_entity.type
_entity.pdbx_description
1 polymer ?
#
loop_
_entity_poly.entity_id
_entity_poly.type
_entity_poly.pdbx_seq_one_letter_code
_entity_poly.pdbx_strand_id
1 'polypeptide(L)'
;MRLAATLGLALACSPVFADDDLRQPITHQLTKYECGACHFAYPASMLPEASWRKIMQGLENHFGEDASLELEAIQDITQYLVAQAADTKPQFSKYLRGIDAQNPPIRITETEYWTGKHFAISKEYLPSGLAGLKAVCTVCHLRAENGYYEKR
;
A
#
# COMPACT_ATOMS: atom_id res chain seq x y z
N MET A 1 -41.36 -53.35 9.63
CA MET A 1 -40.80 -52.04 10.05
C MET A 1 -39.65 -51.71 9.09
N ARG A 2 -39.82 -50.71 8.22
CA ARG A 2 -38.76 -50.25 7.31
C ARG A 2 -38.25 -48.94 7.85
N LEU A 3 -36.98 -48.88 8.31
CA LEU A 3 -36.31 -47.63 8.66
C LEU A 3 -35.90 -46.91 7.39
N ALA A 4 -36.41 -45.72 7.18
CA ALA A 4 -35.93 -44.78 6.18
C ALA A 4 -34.77 -43.98 6.76
N ALA A 5 -33.57 -44.15 6.21
CA ALA A 5 -32.39 -43.34 6.53
C ALA A 5 -32.44 -42.05 5.70
N THR A 6 -32.68 -40.93 6.31
CA THR A 6 -32.56 -39.61 5.72
C THR A 6 -31.11 -39.18 5.65
N LEU A 7 -30.55 -39.13 4.45
CA LEU A 7 -29.21 -38.64 4.20
C LEU A 7 -29.25 -37.09 4.17
N GLY A 8 -28.78 -36.46 5.24
CA GLY A 8 -28.67 -35.02 5.33
C GLY A 8 -27.48 -34.51 4.50
N LEU A 9 -27.77 -33.77 3.41
CA LEU A 9 -26.76 -33.11 2.61
C LEU A 9 -26.31 -31.81 3.32
N ALA A 10 -25.15 -31.87 3.96
CA ALA A 10 -24.53 -30.68 4.56
C ALA A 10 -23.94 -29.82 3.43
N LEU A 11 -24.57 -28.70 3.12
CA LEU A 11 -23.95 -27.67 2.29
C LEU A 11 -22.76 -27.05 3.05
N ALA A 12 -21.54 -27.40 2.66
CA ALA A 12 -20.34 -26.71 3.10
C ALA A 12 -20.31 -25.33 2.43
N CYS A 13 -20.69 -24.30 3.17
CA CYS A 13 -20.51 -22.91 2.77
C CYS A 13 -19.01 -22.60 2.88
N SER A 14 -18.28 -22.69 1.75
CA SER A 14 -16.89 -22.22 1.69
C SER A 14 -16.91 -20.71 1.84
N PRO A 15 -16.09 -20.12 2.73
CA PRO A 15 -15.96 -18.66 2.79
C PRO A 15 -15.38 -18.19 1.45
N VAL A 16 -16.13 -17.43 0.72
CA VAL A 16 -15.62 -16.64 -0.40
C VAL A 16 -14.78 -15.54 0.24
N PHE A 17 -13.46 -15.74 0.25
CA PHE A 17 -12.55 -14.63 0.54
C PHE A 17 -12.69 -13.65 -0.62
N ALA A 18 -13.47 -12.60 -0.41
CA ALA A 18 -13.37 -11.42 -1.25
C ALA A 18 -11.90 -11.01 -1.26
N ASP A 19 -11.33 -10.74 -2.44
CA ASP A 19 -9.98 -10.19 -2.60
C ASP A 19 -10.05 -8.73 -2.11
N ASP A 20 -10.19 -8.59 -0.78
CA ASP A 20 -10.16 -7.31 -0.12
C ASP A 20 -8.75 -6.79 -0.29
N ASP A 21 -8.63 -5.71 -1.02
CA ASP A 21 -7.39 -4.96 -1.22
C ASP A 21 -6.93 -4.32 0.11
N LEU A 22 -6.93 -5.18 1.16
CA LEU A 22 -6.52 -4.80 2.51
C LEU A 22 -5.00 -4.67 2.56
N ARG A 23 -4.55 -3.49 2.90
CA ARG A 23 -3.14 -3.17 3.20
C ARG A 23 -2.98 -3.04 4.71
N GLN A 24 -1.86 -3.46 5.24
CA GLN A 24 -1.56 -3.16 6.64
C GLN A 24 -1.36 -1.64 6.78
N PRO A 25 -2.20 -0.94 7.56
CA PRO A 25 -2.00 0.48 7.81
C PRO A 25 -0.69 0.70 8.59
N ILE A 26 -0.18 1.92 8.55
CA ILE A 26 0.96 2.29 9.40
C ILE A 26 0.51 2.24 10.86
N THR A 27 1.18 1.41 11.66
CA THR A 27 0.94 1.28 13.11
C THR A 27 2.03 1.92 13.96
N HIS A 28 3.20 2.18 13.37
CA HIS A 28 4.32 2.85 14.02
C HIS A 28 4.05 4.34 14.18
N GLN A 29 3.96 4.82 15.42
CA GLN A 29 3.49 6.17 15.71
C GLN A 29 4.41 7.24 15.11
N LEU A 30 5.73 7.07 15.21
CA LEU A 30 6.69 8.03 14.65
C LEU A 30 6.56 8.10 13.13
N THR A 31 6.48 6.96 12.43
CA THR A 31 6.26 6.93 10.97
C THR A 31 4.95 7.62 10.59
N LYS A 32 3.89 7.36 11.35
CA LYS A 32 2.59 7.98 11.10
C LYS A 32 2.63 9.50 11.27
N TYR A 33 3.34 9.97 12.28
CA TYR A 33 3.49 11.40 12.58
C TYR A 33 4.33 12.10 11.52
N GLU A 34 5.56 11.64 11.29
CA GLU A 34 6.52 12.29 10.39
C GLU A 34 6.08 12.20 8.91
N CYS A 35 5.75 11.00 8.42
CA CYS A 35 5.33 10.83 7.04
C CYS A 35 3.91 11.38 6.79
N GLY A 36 3.09 11.46 7.83
CA GLY A 36 1.73 11.97 7.76
C GLY A 36 1.61 13.49 7.82
N ALA A 37 2.70 14.22 8.11
CA ALA A 37 2.69 15.67 8.29
C ALA A 37 2.33 16.45 7.00
N CYS A 38 2.72 15.93 5.84
CA CYS A 38 2.51 16.58 4.55
C CYS A 38 1.52 15.85 3.65
N HIS A 39 1.46 14.51 3.74
CA HIS A 39 0.56 13.69 2.94
C HIS A 39 0.17 12.41 3.69
N PHE A 40 -0.71 11.63 3.12
CA PHE A 40 -1.07 10.32 3.66
C PHE A 40 0.16 9.42 3.86
N ALA A 41 0.33 8.86 5.06
CA ALA A 41 1.40 7.91 5.36
C ALA A 41 1.11 6.57 4.68
N TYR A 42 1.85 6.25 3.62
CA TYR A 42 1.61 5.06 2.80
C TYR A 42 1.97 3.77 3.53
N PRO A 43 1.13 2.73 3.43
CA PRO A 43 1.46 1.40 3.93
C PRO A 43 2.81 0.90 3.42
N ALA A 44 3.65 0.41 4.33
CA ALA A 44 4.99 -0.08 3.98
C ALA A 44 4.94 -1.24 2.96
N SER A 45 3.86 -2.03 2.96
CA SER A 45 3.63 -3.12 2.02
C SER A 45 3.41 -2.69 0.56
N MET A 46 3.37 -1.41 0.26
CA MET A 46 3.20 -0.91 -1.12
C MET A 46 4.50 -0.88 -1.93
N LEU A 47 5.66 -0.93 -1.29
CA LEU A 47 6.97 -0.89 -1.93
C LEU A 47 7.90 -1.96 -1.33
N PRO A 48 8.92 -2.41 -2.05
CA PRO A 48 9.94 -3.30 -1.53
C PRO A 48 10.89 -2.57 -0.58
N GLU A 49 11.64 -3.34 0.22
CA GLU A 49 12.66 -2.85 1.15
C GLU A 49 13.63 -1.85 0.50
N ALA A 50 14.14 -2.19 -0.69
CA ALA A 50 15.10 -1.36 -1.41
C ALA A 50 14.55 0.03 -1.75
N SER A 51 13.25 0.13 -2.08
CA SER A 51 12.57 1.40 -2.32
C SER A 51 12.51 2.26 -1.05
N TRP A 52 12.12 1.65 0.07
CA TRP A 52 12.05 2.37 1.34
C TRP A 52 13.42 2.86 1.79
N ARG A 53 14.48 2.05 1.69
CA ARG A 53 15.84 2.49 1.97
C ARG A 53 16.25 3.68 1.11
N LYS A 54 15.94 3.63 -0.20
CA LYS A 54 16.25 4.72 -1.14
C LYS A 54 15.50 6.00 -0.81
N ILE A 55 14.22 5.92 -0.42
CA ILE A 55 13.42 7.06 0.03
C ILE A 55 14.03 7.67 1.30
N MET A 56 14.32 6.84 2.31
CA MET A 56 14.82 7.31 3.60
C MET A 56 16.26 7.87 3.53
N GLN A 57 17.02 7.54 2.48
CA GLN A 57 18.34 8.10 2.22
C GLN A 57 18.32 9.43 1.48
N GLY A 58 17.18 9.85 0.94
CA GLY A 58 17.05 11.04 0.13
C GLY A 58 15.99 12.02 0.64
N LEU A 59 15.75 12.06 1.95
CA LEU A 59 14.72 12.90 2.54
C LEU A 59 15.01 14.41 2.38
N GLU A 60 16.27 14.80 2.25
CA GLU A 60 16.67 16.20 1.98
C GLU A 60 16.20 16.71 0.61
N ASN A 61 15.80 15.80 -0.27
CA ASN A 61 15.18 16.13 -1.56
C ASN A 61 14.03 15.16 -1.85
N HIS A 62 13.04 15.14 -0.99
CA HIS A 62 11.88 14.29 -1.11
C HIS A 62 10.91 14.84 -2.17
N PHE A 63 11.17 14.51 -3.44
CA PHE A 63 10.41 14.99 -4.60
C PHE A 63 10.37 16.50 -4.77
N GLY A 64 11.43 17.20 -4.34
CA GLY A 64 11.57 18.64 -4.44
C GLY A 64 11.33 19.38 -3.13
N GLU A 65 10.90 18.67 -2.08
CA GLU A 65 10.69 19.21 -0.74
C GLU A 65 11.75 18.66 0.23
N ASP A 66 12.12 19.44 1.22
CA ASP A 66 12.98 19.00 2.31
C ASP A 66 12.12 18.34 3.41
N ALA A 67 12.25 17.03 3.52
CA ALA A 67 11.62 16.19 4.55
C ALA A 67 12.65 15.61 5.51
N SER A 68 13.78 16.30 5.71
CA SER A 68 14.85 15.85 6.59
C SER A 68 14.36 15.60 8.02
N LEU A 69 14.90 14.57 8.64
CA LEU A 69 14.61 14.17 10.01
C LEU A 69 15.91 13.97 10.78
N GLU A 70 15.81 13.94 12.09
CA GLU A 70 16.94 13.56 12.95
C GLU A 70 17.36 12.11 12.71
N LEU A 71 18.64 11.82 12.84
CA LEU A 71 19.24 10.53 12.51
C LEU A 71 18.55 9.35 13.20
N GLU A 72 18.19 9.52 14.47
CA GLU A 72 17.49 8.48 15.24
C GLU A 72 16.10 8.18 14.65
N ALA A 73 15.38 9.22 14.23
CA ALA A 73 14.07 9.06 13.59
C ALA A 73 14.20 8.37 12.22
N ILE A 74 15.22 8.73 11.42
CA ILE A 74 15.50 8.06 10.15
C ILE A 74 15.75 6.57 10.36
N GLN A 75 16.56 6.20 11.35
CA GLN A 75 16.88 4.80 11.64
C GLN A 75 15.65 4.02 12.09
N ASP A 76 14.88 4.54 13.01
CA ASP A 76 13.69 3.89 13.56
C ASP A 76 12.59 3.72 12.49
N ILE A 77 12.28 4.77 11.74
CA ILE A 77 11.32 4.72 10.64
C ILE A 77 11.78 3.75 9.55
N THR A 78 13.06 3.79 9.17
CA THR A 78 13.60 2.87 8.17
C THR A 78 13.45 1.43 8.61
N GLN A 79 13.78 1.11 9.85
CA GLN A 79 13.64 -0.24 10.39
C GLN A 79 12.19 -0.73 10.32
N TYR A 80 11.23 0.11 10.69
CA TYR A 80 9.81 -0.23 10.60
C TYR A 80 9.36 -0.46 9.16
N LEU A 81 9.66 0.46 8.23
CA LEU A 81 9.24 0.39 6.84
C LEU A 81 9.80 -0.86 6.14
N VAL A 82 11.08 -1.14 6.36
CA VAL A 82 11.77 -2.32 5.83
C VAL A 82 11.16 -3.62 6.38
N ALA A 83 10.90 -3.70 7.67
CA ALA A 83 10.31 -4.89 8.29
C ALA A 83 8.88 -5.20 7.82
N GLN A 84 8.17 -4.20 7.27
CA GLN A 84 6.80 -4.33 6.77
C GLN A 84 6.70 -4.15 5.24
N ALA A 85 7.83 -4.13 4.53
CA ALA A 85 7.90 -3.95 3.08
C ALA A 85 7.23 -5.10 2.30
N ALA A 86 6.92 -4.86 1.02
CA ALA A 86 6.19 -5.81 0.18
C ALA A 86 6.90 -7.15 0.00
N ASP A 87 8.22 -7.17 0.03
CA ASP A 87 9.05 -8.36 -0.14
C ASP A 87 9.27 -9.17 1.14
N THR A 88 8.77 -8.70 2.28
CA THR A 88 8.88 -9.43 3.56
C THR A 88 7.80 -10.51 3.75
N LYS A 89 6.70 -10.45 3.00
CA LYS A 89 5.56 -11.36 3.17
C LYS A 89 4.97 -11.80 1.81
N PRO A 90 4.76 -13.10 1.59
CA PRO A 90 4.28 -13.63 0.31
C PRO A 90 2.96 -13.02 -0.19
N GLN A 91 2.04 -12.66 0.71
CA GLN A 91 0.74 -12.06 0.35
C GLN A 91 0.87 -10.69 -0.32
N PHE A 92 2.02 -10.03 -0.21
CA PHE A 92 2.28 -8.73 -0.83
C PHE A 92 3.06 -8.84 -2.15
N SER A 93 3.43 -10.04 -2.58
CA SER A 93 4.21 -10.27 -3.82
C SER A 93 3.57 -9.64 -5.07
N LYS A 94 2.25 -9.48 -5.10
CA LYS A 94 1.54 -8.82 -6.19
C LYS A 94 1.98 -7.35 -6.41
N TYR A 95 2.46 -6.68 -5.38
CA TYR A 95 2.95 -5.29 -5.46
C TYR A 95 4.36 -5.19 -6.05
N LEU A 96 5.08 -6.31 -6.10
CA LEU A 96 6.45 -6.39 -6.62
C LEU A 96 6.51 -6.68 -8.12
N ARG A 97 5.37 -6.89 -8.76
CA ARG A 97 5.33 -7.20 -10.20
C ARG A 97 6.00 -6.08 -11.00
N GLY A 98 6.91 -6.46 -11.91
CA GLY A 98 7.62 -5.53 -12.78
C GLY A 98 8.63 -4.63 -12.08
N ILE A 99 8.88 -4.81 -10.78
CA ILE A 99 9.89 -4.02 -10.07
C ILE A 99 11.28 -4.57 -10.37
N ASP A 100 12.13 -3.70 -10.91
CA ASP A 100 13.55 -3.97 -11.04
C ASP A 100 14.25 -3.76 -9.68
N ALA A 101 14.79 -4.83 -9.14
CA ALA A 101 15.51 -4.78 -7.86
C ALA A 101 16.81 -3.94 -7.92
N GLN A 102 17.39 -3.76 -9.11
CA GLN A 102 18.61 -2.95 -9.31
C GLN A 102 18.27 -1.44 -9.37
N ASN A 103 17.05 -1.12 -9.78
CA ASN A 103 16.55 0.26 -9.82
C ASN A 103 15.14 0.34 -9.25
N PRO A 104 14.97 0.16 -7.93
CA PRO A 104 13.67 0.11 -7.30
C PRO A 104 12.96 1.48 -7.41
N PRO A 105 11.63 1.48 -7.70
CA PRO A 105 10.85 2.70 -7.80
C PRO A 105 10.73 3.36 -6.42
N ILE A 106 10.75 4.70 -6.39
CA ILE A 106 10.50 5.49 -5.17
C ILE A 106 9.09 6.08 -5.15
N ARG A 107 8.32 5.93 -6.24
CA ARG A 107 6.93 6.38 -6.35
C ARG A 107 5.98 5.19 -6.47
N ILE A 108 5.06 5.04 -5.54
CA ILE A 108 4.01 4.01 -5.58
C ILE A 108 3.20 4.10 -6.87
N THR A 109 2.94 5.33 -7.34
CA THR A 109 2.17 5.61 -8.56
C THR A 109 2.86 5.23 -9.87
N GLU A 110 4.14 4.87 -9.82
CA GLU A 110 4.93 4.40 -10.98
C GLU A 110 5.03 2.87 -11.04
N THR A 111 4.57 2.15 -10.01
CA THR A 111 4.60 0.68 -10.00
C THR A 111 3.59 0.10 -11.00
N GLU A 112 3.92 -1.05 -11.62
CA GLU A 112 2.98 -1.77 -12.51
C GLU A 112 1.68 -2.12 -11.80
N TYR A 113 1.75 -2.47 -10.52
CA TYR A 113 0.55 -2.77 -9.74
C TYR A 113 -0.38 -1.56 -9.68
N TRP A 114 0.15 -0.38 -9.34
CA TRP A 114 -0.65 0.84 -9.24
C TRP A 114 -1.21 1.26 -10.59
N THR A 115 -0.37 1.31 -11.63
CA THR A 115 -0.78 1.71 -12.97
C THR A 115 -1.83 0.76 -13.56
N GLY A 116 -1.69 -0.54 -13.32
CA GLY A 116 -2.66 -1.54 -13.74
C GLY A 116 -4.02 -1.41 -13.05
N LYS A 117 -4.04 -1.05 -11.76
CA LYS A 117 -5.30 -0.81 -11.03
C LYS A 117 -5.98 0.52 -11.40
N HIS A 118 -5.22 1.49 -11.85
CA HIS A 118 -5.69 2.87 -12.08
C HIS A 118 -5.68 3.29 -13.57
N PHE A 119 -5.51 2.33 -14.50
CA PHE A 119 -5.43 2.64 -15.94
C PHE A 119 -6.69 3.34 -16.49
N ALA A 120 -7.86 3.06 -15.90
CA ALA A 120 -9.14 3.62 -16.30
C ALA A 120 -9.45 5.00 -15.65
N ILE A 121 -8.57 5.50 -14.77
CA ILE A 121 -8.77 6.85 -14.20
C ILE A 121 -8.48 7.87 -15.29
N SER A 122 -9.55 8.39 -15.90
CA SER A 122 -9.45 9.41 -16.92
C SER A 122 -8.97 10.76 -16.34
N LYS A 123 -8.43 11.61 -17.21
CA LYS A 123 -8.08 13.00 -16.85
C LYS A 123 -9.30 13.80 -16.35
N GLU A 124 -10.49 13.33 -16.64
CA GLU A 124 -11.77 13.93 -16.22
C GLU A 124 -11.98 13.83 -14.68
N TYR A 125 -11.53 12.73 -14.07
CA TYR A 125 -11.55 12.57 -12.61
C TYR A 125 -10.35 13.24 -11.91
N LEU A 126 -9.37 13.70 -12.67
CA LEU A 126 -8.20 14.43 -12.18
C LEU A 126 -8.09 15.75 -12.96
N PRO A 127 -8.87 16.77 -12.56
CA PRO A 127 -8.82 18.09 -13.19
C PRO A 127 -7.38 18.60 -13.32
N SER A 128 -7.12 19.39 -14.38
CA SER A 128 -5.81 20.01 -14.62
C SER A 128 -5.39 20.82 -13.38
N GLY A 129 -4.20 20.55 -12.86
CA GLY A 129 -3.72 21.10 -11.59
C GLY A 129 -3.76 20.13 -10.41
N LEU A 130 -4.49 19.01 -10.53
CA LEU A 130 -4.58 17.99 -9.48
C LEU A 130 -3.80 16.71 -9.82
N ALA A 131 -2.83 16.78 -10.73
CA ALA A 131 -1.97 15.65 -11.10
C ALA A 131 -1.27 15.02 -9.86
N GLY A 132 -0.99 15.83 -8.83
CA GLY A 132 -0.48 15.38 -7.55
C GLY A 132 -1.47 14.56 -6.73
N LEU A 133 -2.79 14.67 -6.98
CA LEU A 133 -3.82 13.89 -6.25
C LEU A 133 -3.75 12.38 -6.50
N LYS A 134 -3.07 11.93 -7.58
CA LYS A 134 -2.81 10.49 -7.77
C LYS A 134 -2.10 9.86 -6.58
N ALA A 135 -1.33 10.63 -5.85
CA ALA A 135 -0.65 10.22 -4.63
C ALA A 135 -1.53 10.36 -3.37
N VAL A 136 -2.68 11.04 -3.44
CA VAL A 136 -3.58 11.23 -2.30
C VAL A 136 -4.66 10.15 -2.31
N CYS A 137 -4.31 8.95 -1.86
CA CYS A 137 -5.18 7.78 -1.86
C CYS A 137 -6.54 8.03 -1.21
N THR A 138 -6.58 8.82 -0.16
CA THR A 138 -7.79 9.12 0.65
C THR A 138 -8.87 9.90 -0.10
N VAL A 139 -8.53 10.58 -1.21
CA VAL A 139 -9.52 11.27 -2.05
C VAL A 139 -10.48 10.30 -2.72
N CYS A 140 -9.98 9.14 -3.15
CA CYS A 140 -10.78 8.10 -3.82
C CYS A 140 -11.09 6.91 -2.91
N HIS A 141 -10.18 6.59 -1.99
CA HIS A 141 -10.29 5.46 -1.05
C HIS A 141 -10.49 6.01 0.37
N LEU A 142 -11.73 6.30 0.74
CA LEU A 142 -12.06 6.98 2.01
C LEU A 142 -11.58 6.26 3.26
N ARG A 143 -11.30 4.96 3.16
CA ARG A 143 -10.84 4.12 4.27
C ARG A 143 -9.38 3.68 4.13
N ALA A 144 -8.60 4.36 3.24
CA ALA A 144 -7.20 4.01 2.99
C ALA A 144 -6.34 4.09 4.26
N GLU A 145 -6.63 5.03 5.17
CA GLU A 145 -5.92 5.14 6.46
C GLU A 145 -6.06 3.89 7.33
N ASN A 146 -7.16 3.14 7.14
CA ASN A 146 -7.42 1.88 7.82
C ASN A 146 -7.01 0.66 6.96
N GLY A 147 -6.31 0.89 5.84
CA GLY A 147 -5.82 -0.16 4.96
C GLY A 147 -6.82 -0.64 3.90
N TYR A 148 -8.02 -0.06 3.80
CA TYR A 148 -9.04 -0.48 2.84
C TYR A 148 -9.00 0.37 1.57
N TYR A 149 -8.79 -0.30 0.42
CA TYR A 149 -8.69 0.31 -0.91
C TYR A 149 -9.80 -0.18 -1.85
N GLU A 150 -11.01 -0.28 -1.33
CA GLU A 150 -12.19 -0.68 -2.09
C GLU A 150 -12.43 0.24 -3.29
N LYS A 151 -12.91 -0.32 -4.40
CA LYS A 151 -13.45 0.49 -5.50
C LYS A 151 -14.76 1.13 -5.04
N ARG A 152 -14.94 2.41 -5.32
CA ARG A 152 -16.26 3.04 -5.28
C ARG A 152 -17.11 2.58 -6.45
#